data_7c9614286cbfee76f6aedc2ae94425de
#
_entry.id   7c9614286cbfee76f6aedc2ae94425de
#
_cell.length_a   1.000
_cell.length_b   1.000
_cell.length_c   1.000
_cell.angle_alpha   90.00
_cell.angle_beta   90.00
_cell.angle_gamma   90.00
#
_symmetry.space_group_name_H-M   'P 1'
#
loop_
_entity.id
_entity.type
_entity.pdbx_description
1 polymer ?
#
loop_
_entity_poly.entity_id
_entity_poly.type
_entity_poly.pdbx_seq_one_letter_code
_entity_poly.pdbx_strand_id
1 'polypeptide(L)'
;MNLREKYHIPNDSVITIAGTVGVGKSTMTRALAQALDFKTSFEKVDTNPYLEKFYDDFERWSFHLQVYFLAERFKEQKKIFEYGGGFVQDRSIYEDTGIFAKMHFDKGTMSPTDYETYTNLFDAMVMTPYFPHPDLLIYLEGSFDEIISRIQERGRDMEKSTPISYWEEMYNRYTNWIDNFNACPILRINISDYDLMQEENPIEQIIEKVGRSLQHSRRYTRRELAR
;
A
#
# COMPACT_ATOMS: atom_id res chain seq x y z
N MET A 1 -8.18 3.93 28.42
CA MET A 1 -7.28 4.79 27.61
C MET A 1 -7.21 4.16 26.22
N ASN A 2 -7.51 4.92 25.18
CA ASN A 2 -7.46 4.44 23.80
C ASN A 2 -5.98 4.14 23.44
N LEU A 3 -5.71 3.08 22.63
CA LEU A 3 -4.35 2.70 22.23
C LEU A 3 -3.62 3.83 21.49
N ARG A 4 -4.34 4.64 20.71
CA ARG A 4 -3.78 5.83 20.07
C ARG A 4 -3.20 6.82 21.08
N GLU A 5 -3.91 7.10 22.17
CA GLU A 5 -3.44 8.00 23.24
C GLU A 5 -2.29 7.36 24.03
N LYS A 6 -2.41 6.06 24.34
CA LYS A 6 -1.39 5.30 25.08
C LYS A 6 -0.03 5.35 24.38
N TYR A 7 -0.03 5.24 23.04
CA TYR A 7 1.21 5.22 22.24
C TYR A 7 1.50 6.55 21.53
N HIS A 8 0.80 7.64 21.92
CA HIS A 8 1.01 9.01 21.41
C HIS A 8 0.95 9.12 19.88
N ILE A 9 0.02 8.40 19.25
CA ILE A 9 -0.23 8.48 17.81
C ILE A 9 -1.15 9.67 17.56
N PRO A 10 -0.74 10.65 16.71
CA PRO A 10 -1.58 11.81 16.41
C PRO A 10 -2.88 11.41 15.71
N ASN A 11 -3.97 12.13 16.03
CA ASN A 11 -5.30 11.87 15.50
C ASN A 11 -5.48 12.18 14.02
N ASP A 12 -4.55 12.93 13.44
CA ASP A 12 -4.48 13.33 12.04
C ASP A 12 -3.52 12.48 11.20
N SER A 13 -2.91 11.44 11.77
CA SER A 13 -1.94 10.62 11.04
C SER A 13 -2.57 9.84 9.88
N VAL A 14 -1.82 9.76 8.79
CA VAL A 14 -2.12 8.90 7.63
C VAL A 14 -1.10 7.76 7.59
N ILE A 15 -1.57 6.55 7.79
CA ILE A 15 -0.75 5.33 7.81
C ILE A 15 -1.09 4.52 6.57
N THR A 16 -0.09 4.18 5.76
CA THR A 16 -0.27 3.37 4.56
C THR A 16 0.27 1.97 4.77
N ILE A 17 -0.49 0.96 4.36
CA ILE A 17 -0.09 -0.45 4.42
C ILE A 17 0.35 -0.88 3.01
N ALA A 18 1.61 -1.23 2.87
CA ALA A 18 2.21 -1.69 1.61
C ALA A 18 2.63 -3.17 1.70
N GLY A 19 2.82 -3.80 0.53
CA GLY A 19 3.28 -5.17 0.40
C GLY A 19 2.57 -5.91 -0.74
N THR A 20 3.11 -7.05 -1.12
CA THR A 20 2.64 -7.79 -2.31
C THR A 20 1.20 -8.28 -2.19
N VAL A 21 0.63 -8.74 -3.29
CA VAL A 21 -0.68 -9.40 -3.31
C VAL A 21 -0.65 -10.62 -2.38
N GLY A 22 -1.71 -10.84 -1.61
CA GLY A 22 -1.80 -11.99 -0.68
C GLY A 22 -1.18 -11.77 0.71
N VAL A 23 -0.34 -10.74 0.92
CA VAL A 23 0.39 -10.54 2.20
C VAL A 23 -0.49 -10.15 3.40
N GLY A 24 -1.77 -9.79 3.21
CA GLY A 24 -2.70 -9.49 4.31
C GLY A 24 -2.94 -8.00 4.57
N LYS A 25 -2.63 -7.11 3.62
CA LYS A 25 -2.82 -5.65 3.77
C LYS A 25 -4.20 -5.26 4.27
N SER A 26 -5.26 -5.75 3.64
CA SER A 26 -6.63 -5.36 3.99
C SER A 26 -7.04 -5.82 5.40
N THR A 27 -6.51 -6.93 5.88
CA THR A 27 -6.69 -7.41 7.26
C THR A 27 -6.00 -6.48 8.24
N MET A 28 -4.74 -6.14 7.99
CA MET A 28 -3.96 -5.20 8.79
C MET A 28 -4.61 -3.81 8.81
N THR A 29 -5.07 -3.31 7.66
CA THR A 29 -5.76 -2.01 7.54
C THR A 29 -6.99 -1.95 8.44
N ARG A 30 -7.85 -2.99 8.43
CA ARG A 30 -9.04 -3.04 9.30
C ARG A 30 -8.65 -3.09 10.77
N ALA A 31 -7.73 -3.97 11.14
CA ALA A 31 -7.31 -4.16 12.53
C ALA A 31 -6.70 -2.89 13.13
N LEU A 32 -5.79 -2.24 12.41
CA LEU A 32 -5.17 -0.98 12.84
C LEU A 32 -6.19 0.16 12.92
N ALA A 33 -7.01 0.33 11.90
CA ALA A 33 -8.00 1.41 11.87
C ALA A 33 -8.99 1.28 13.03
N GLN A 34 -9.49 0.06 13.29
CA GLN A 34 -10.39 -0.21 14.41
C GLN A 34 -9.72 0.11 15.75
N ALA A 35 -8.48 -0.33 15.95
CA ALA A 35 -7.77 -0.16 17.22
C ALA A 35 -7.35 1.29 17.48
N LEU A 36 -7.11 2.08 16.43
CA LEU A 36 -6.75 3.50 16.50
C LEU A 36 -7.94 4.46 16.43
N ASP A 37 -9.14 3.95 16.18
CA ASP A 37 -10.33 4.77 15.86
C ASP A 37 -10.07 5.70 14.65
N PHE A 38 -9.46 5.12 13.61
CA PHE A 38 -9.19 5.75 12.33
C PHE A 38 -10.14 5.27 11.25
N LYS A 39 -10.31 6.07 10.19
CA LYS A 39 -11.02 5.64 8.99
C LYS A 39 -10.14 4.75 8.12
N THR A 40 -10.79 3.97 7.26
CA THR A 40 -10.11 3.11 6.28
C THR A 40 -10.26 3.66 4.88
N SER A 41 -9.24 3.45 4.05
CA SER A 41 -9.30 3.59 2.61
C SER A 41 -8.81 2.28 1.98
N PHE A 42 -9.70 1.58 1.26
CA PHE A 42 -9.39 0.31 0.62
C PHE A 42 -9.23 0.47 -0.89
N GLU A 43 -8.39 -0.40 -1.46
CA GLU A 43 -8.29 -0.56 -2.90
C GLU A 43 -9.62 -1.09 -3.46
N LYS A 44 -10.12 -0.47 -4.52
CA LYS A 44 -11.38 -0.85 -5.17
C LYS A 44 -11.15 -1.97 -6.19
N VAL A 45 -10.99 -3.17 -5.68
CA VAL A 45 -10.75 -4.38 -6.48
C VAL A 45 -12.07 -4.92 -7.07
N ASP A 46 -13.09 -5.11 -6.22
CA ASP A 46 -14.32 -5.82 -6.58
C ASP A 46 -15.21 -5.06 -7.58
N THR A 47 -15.06 -3.75 -7.66
CA THR A 47 -15.80 -2.89 -8.60
C THR A 47 -14.98 -2.43 -9.80
N ASN A 48 -13.77 -2.97 -9.97
CA ASN A 48 -12.86 -2.58 -11.03
C ASN A 48 -13.27 -3.23 -12.36
N PRO A 49 -13.69 -2.44 -13.38
CA PRO A 49 -14.19 -3.00 -14.63
C PRO A 49 -13.09 -3.58 -15.54
N TYR A 50 -11.82 -3.37 -15.18
CA TYR A 50 -10.67 -3.80 -15.98
C TYR A 50 -9.94 -5.00 -15.41
N LEU A 51 -10.16 -5.34 -14.12
CA LEU A 51 -9.31 -6.29 -13.42
C LEU A 51 -9.33 -7.69 -14.04
N GLU A 52 -10.51 -8.25 -14.32
CA GLU A 52 -10.64 -9.57 -14.97
C GLU A 52 -10.01 -9.53 -16.38
N LYS A 53 -10.36 -8.51 -17.16
CA LYS A 53 -9.82 -8.33 -18.51
C LYS A 53 -8.30 -8.22 -18.53
N PHE A 54 -7.73 -7.58 -17.53
CA PHE A 54 -6.28 -7.42 -17.38
C PHE A 54 -5.58 -8.77 -17.14
N TYR A 55 -6.15 -9.65 -16.33
CA TYR A 55 -5.58 -10.97 -16.12
C TYR A 55 -5.73 -11.88 -17.36
N ASP A 56 -6.73 -11.63 -18.20
CA ASP A 56 -6.91 -12.33 -19.48
C ASP A 56 -5.95 -11.85 -20.57
N ASP A 57 -5.63 -10.54 -20.60
CA ASP A 57 -4.78 -9.91 -21.62
C ASP A 57 -4.04 -8.69 -21.06
N PHE A 58 -2.82 -8.94 -20.54
CA PHE A 58 -1.97 -7.90 -19.95
C PHE A 58 -1.60 -6.81 -20.96
N GLU A 59 -1.29 -7.16 -22.23
CA GLU A 59 -0.84 -6.21 -23.23
C GLU A 59 -1.93 -5.18 -23.55
N ARG A 60 -3.17 -5.65 -23.70
CA ARG A 60 -4.29 -4.76 -24.01
C ARG A 60 -4.72 -3.92 -22.81
N TRP A 61 -4.69 -4.43 -21.59
CA TRP A 61 -5.40 -3.83 -20.46
C TRP A 61 -4.52 -3.24 -19.38
N SER A 62 -3.18 -3.41 -19.42
CA SER A 62 -2.28 -2.88 -18.41
C SER A 62 -2.44 -1.37 -18.23
N PHE A 63 -2.37 -0.59 -19.30
CA PHE A 63 -2.52 0.87 -19.22
C PHE A 63 -3.88 1.28 -18.64
N HIS A 64 -4.96 0.68 -19.13
CA HIS A 64 -6.32 1.01 -18.69
C HIS A 64 -6.52 0.73 -17.19
N LEU A 65 -6.02 -0.42 -16.73
CA LEU A 65 -6.09 -0.80 -15.32
C LEU A 65 -5.29 0.16 -14.45
N GLN A 66 -4.07 0.51 -14.83
CA GLN A 66 -3.21 1.39 -14.05
C GLN A 66 -3.76 2.82 -13.99
N VAL A 67 -4.32 3.35 -15.08
CA VAL A 67 -5.01 4.66 -15.08
C VAL A 67 -6.26 4.63 -14.19
N TYR A 68 -7.02 3.53 -14.20
CA TYR A 68 -8.18 3.39 -13.32
C TYR A 68 -7.75 3.41 -11.84
N PHE A 69 -6.74 2.64 -11.45
CA PHE A 69 -6.23 2.66 -10.09
C PHE A 69 -5.70 4.04 -9.69
N LEU A 70 -4.96 4.70 -10.58
CA LEU A 70 -4.44 6.05 -10.36
C LEU A 70 -5.58 7.04 -10.06
N ALA A 71 -6.66 7.00 -10.86
CA ALA A 71 -7.83 7.87 -10.68
C ALA A 71 -8.56 7.60 -9.35
N GLU A 72 -8.77 6.32 -8.99
CA GLU A 72 -9.42 5.96 -7.73
C GLU A 72 -8.53 6.33 -6.53
N ARG A 73 -7.22 6.14 -6.65
CA ARG A 73 -6.25 6.53 -5.62
C ARG A 73 -6.26 8.05 -5.38
N PHE A 74 -6.31 8.83 -6.45
CA PHE A 74 -6.42 10.29 -6.34
C PHE A 74 -7.71 10.75 -5.64
N LYS A 75 -8.85 10.14 -5.96
CA LYS A 75 -10.11 10.42 -5.27
C LYS A 75 -10.05 10.14 -3.77
N GLU A 76 -9.43 9.01 -3.38
CA GLU A 76 -9.27 8.66 -1.97
C GLU A 76 -8.29 9.59 -1.26
N GLN A 77 -7.19 9.98 -1.88
CA GLN A 77 -6.24 10.95 -1.31
C GLN A 77 -6.89 12.32 -1.08
N LYS A 78 -7.66 12.81 -2.06
CA LYS A 78 -8.44 14.04 -1.91
C LYS A 78 -9.38 13.96 -0.70
N LYS A 79 -10.10 12.85 -0.55
CA LYS A 79 -11.01 12.61 0.57
C LYS A 79 -10.28 12.57 1.93
N ILE A 80 -9.10 11.92 1.99
CA ILE A 80 -8.25 11.89 3.19
C ILE A 80 -7.81 13.31 3.55
N PHE A 81 -7.38 14.10 2.56
CA PHE A 81 -6.97 15.49 2.73
C PHE A 81 -8.12 16.38 3.24
N GLU A 82 -9.29 16.30 2.60
CA GLU A 82 -10.47 17.09 2.97
C GLU A 82 -11.01 16.74 4.38
N TYR A 83 -10.82 15.49 4.80
CA TYR A 83 -11.21 15.04 6.15
C TYR A 83 -10.20 15.46 7.23
N GLY A 84 -8.94 15.70 6.88
CA GLY A 84 -7.90 16.15 7.79
C GLY A 84 -7.09 15.03 8.45
N GLY A 85 -6.96 13.85 7.83
CA GLY A 85 -6.19 12.71 8.33
C GLY A 85 -6.98 11.74 9.20
N GLY A 86 -6.29 10.95 10.04
CA GLY A 86 -6.92 9.88 10.82
C GLY A 86 -7.33 8.69 9.95
N PHE A 87 -6.44 8.24 9.06
CA PHE A 87 -6.69 7.15 8.10
C PHE A 87 -5.64 6.05 8.14
N VAL A 88 -6.10 4.80 7.92
CA VAL A 88 -5.26 3.68 7.51
C VAL A 88 -5.64 3.30 6.09
N GLN A 89 -4.66 3.35 5.18
CA GLN A 89 -4.84 3.17 3.75
C GLN A 89 -4.25 1.83 3.29
N ASP A 90 -5.04 1.03 2.56
CA ASP A 90 -4.60 -0.19 1.89
C ASP A 90 -3.96 0.16 0.54
N ARG A 91 -2.65 -0.02 0.44
CA ARG A 91 -1.80 0.30 -0.69
C ARG A 91 -1.64 1.80 -0.99
N SER A 92 -0.54 2.15 -1.62
CA SER A 92 -0.18 3.51 -1.98
C SER A 92 -0.09 3.72 -3.49
N ILE A 93 -0.17 4.97 -3.92
CA ILE A 93 0.10 5.38 -5.31
C ILE A 93 1.54 5.07 -5.73
N TYR A 94 2.47 5.02 -4.77
CA TYR A 94 3.87 4.72 -5.04
C TYR A 94 4.10 3.28 -5.47
N GLU A 95 3.29 2.33 -4.96
CA GLU A 95 3.29 0.94 -5.40
C GLU A 95 2.70 0.82 -6.81
N ASP A 96 1.59 1.52 -7.09
CA ASP A 96 0.94 1.50 -8.39
C ASP A 96 1.92 1.94 -9.49
N THR A 97 2.69 2.99 -9.25
CA THR A 97 3.66 3.54 -10.20
C THR A 97 4.98 2.78 -10.20
N GLY A 98 5.58 2.60 -9.03
CA GLY A 98 6.94 2.05 -8.89
C GLY A 98 7.03 0.54 -9.11
N ILE A 99 5.93 -0.19 -8.96
CA ILE A 99 5.90 -1.65 -9.09
C ILE A 99 5.04 -2.07 -10.28
N PHE A 100 3.72 -1.79 -10.23
CA PHE A 100 2.80 -2.35 -11.22
C PHE A 100 2.98 -1.75 -12.62
N ALA A 101 2.88 -0.44 -12.76
CA ALA A 101 3.05 0.20 -14.06
C ALA A 101 4.46 -0.04 -14.63
N LYS A 102 5.48 0.09 -13.78
CA LYS A 102 6.87 -0.18 -14.15
C LYS A 102 7.10 -1.63 -14.61
N MET A 103 6.49 -2.61 -13.92
CA MET A 103 6.59 -4.02 -14.31
C MET A 103 6.01 -4.26 -15.70
N HIS A 104 4.84 -3.71 -16.00
CA HIS A 104 4.21 -3.88 -17.31
C HIS A 104 4.95 -3.15 -18.43
N PHE A 105 5.54 -2.01 -18.13
CA PHE A 105 6.46 -1.33 -19.05
C PHE A 105 7.70 -2.19 -19.34
N ASP A 106 8.39 -2.68 -18.32
CA ASP A 106 9.63 -3.48 -18.46
C ASP A 106 9.38 -4.80 -19.21
N LYS A 107 8.18 -5.37 -19.06
CA LYS A 107 7.75 -6.59 -19.77
C LYS A 107 7.25 -6.33 -21.19
N GLY A 108 7.14 -5.07 -21.61
CA GLY A 108 6.60 -4.68 -22.93
C GLY A 108 5.08 -4.83 -23.06
N THR A 109 4.36 -5.16 -21.98
CA THR A 109 2.89 -5.22 -21.93
C THR A 109 2.23 -3.85 -21.74
N MET A 110 3.03 -2.80 -21.53
CA MET A 110 2.64 -1.40 -21.60
C MET A 110 3.59 -0.68 -22.54
N SER A 111 3.06 0.02 -23.55
CA SER A 111 3.89 0.72 -24.52
C SER A 111 4.70 1.85 -23.89
N PRO A 112 5.84 2.28 -24.46
CA PRO A 112 6.57 3.46 -23.98
C PRO A 112 5.70 4.71 -23.90
N THR A 113 4.84 4.95 -24.88
CA THR A 113 3.94 6.10 -24.92
C THR A 113 2.90 6.04 -23.80
N ASP A 114 2.34 4.87 -23.54
CA ASP A 114 1.37 4.67 -22.46
C ASP A 114 2.03 4.86 -21.09
N TYR A 115 3.23 4.32 -20.91
CA TYR A 115 3.98 4.46 -19.65
C TYR A 115 4.38 5.93 -19.39
N GLU A 116 4.86 6.66 -20.41
CA GLU A 116 5.12 8.08 -20.31
C GLU A 116 3.86 8.89 -19.97
N THR A 117 2.74 8.59 -20.63
CA THR A 117 1.45 9.22 -20.32
C THR A 117 1.02 8.96 -18.88
N TYR A 118 1.17 7.72 -18.39
CA TYR A 118 0.84 7.34 -17.03
C TYR A 118 1.73 8.07 -16.00
N THR A 119 3.04 8.12 -16.23
CA THR A 119 3.98 8.80 -15.32
C THR A 119 3.75 10.31 -15.28
N ASN A 120 3.43 10.94 -16.41
CA ASN A 120 3.07 12.36 -16.46
C ASN A 120 1.77 12.65 -15.68
N LEU A 121 0.78 11.76 -15.74
CA LEU A 121 -0.44 11.87 -14.92
C LEU A 121 -0.13 11.72 -13.44
N PHE A 122 0.69 10.74 -13.08
CA PHE A 122 1.14 10.54 -11.70
C PHE A 122 1.84 11.79 -11.15
N ASP A 123 2.81 12.34 -11.87
CA ASP A 123 3.56 13.52 -11.45
C ASP A 123 2.64 14.72 -11.27
N ALA A 124 1.72 14.95 -12.20
CA ALA A 124 0.75 16.04 -12.10
C ALA A 124 -0.17 15.90 -10.87
N MET A 125 -0.58 14.67 -10.52
CA MET A 125 -1.43 14.40 -9.37
C MET A 125 -0.68 14.56 -8.04
N VAL A 126 0.55 14.05 -7.93
CA VAL A 126 1.35 14.10 -6.71
C VAL A 126 1.77 15.53 -6.36
N MET A 127 1.96 16.39 -7.35
CA MET A 127 2.28 17.81 -7.14
C MET A 127 1.10 18.63 -6.63
N THR A 128 -0.11 18.08 -6.55
CA THR A 128 -1.25 18.83 -6.02
C THR A 128 -1.26 18.83 -4.49
N PRO A 129 -1.78 19.92 -3.84
CA PRO A 129 -1.89 19.97 -2.39
C PRO A 129 -2.84 18.92 -1.79
N TYR A 130 -3.63 18.26 -2.62
CA TYR A 130 -4.54 17.18 -2.22
C TYR A 130 -3.85 15.83 -2.07
N PHE A 131 -2.54 15.78 -2.24
CA PHE A 131 -1.77 14.54 -2.18
C PHE A 131 -0.72 14.56 -1.05
N PRO A 132 -1.15 14.54 0.23
CA PRO A 132 -0.21 14.51 1.33
C PRO A 132 0.57 13.19 1.32
N HIS A 133 1.86 13.27 1.64
CA HIS A 133 2.64 12.08 1.92
C HIS A 133 2.10 11.39 3.18
N PRO A 134 2.11 10.05 3.24
CA PRO A 134 1.77 9.35 4.46
C PRO A 134 2.78 9.67 5.58
N ASP A 135 2.32 9.70 6.82
CA ASP A 135 3.19 9.88 7.99
C ASP A 135 4.04 8.64 8.26
N LEU A 136 3.55 7.46 7.86
CA LEU A 136 4.22 6.17 8.02
C LEU A 136 3.74 5.19 6.96
N LEU A 137 4.68 4.45 6.39
CA LEU A 137 4.39 3.27 5.56
C LEU A 137 4.73 2.01 6.37
N ILE A 138 3.73 1.15 6.57
CA ILE A 138 3.92 -0.18 7.13
C ILE A 138 4.07 -1.16 5.96
N TYR A 139 5.26 -1.71 5.81
CA TYR A 139 5.55 -2.72 4.81
C TYR A 139 5.36 -4.11 5.41
N LEU A 140 4.37 -4.85 4.89
CA LEU A 140 4.15 -6.25 5.25
C LEU A 140 5.01 -7.15 4.38
N GLU A 141 5.82 -7.98 5.02
CA GLU A 141 6.68 -8.95 4.38
C GLU A 141 6.43 -10.36 4.91
N GLY A 142 6.68 -11.36 4.08
CA GLY A 142 6.56 -12.77 4.39
C GLY A 142 7.32 -13.60 3.36
N SER A 143 7.45 -14.90 3.56
CA SER A 143 8.08 -15.77 2.56
C SER A 143 7.22 -15.87 1.29
N PHE A 144 7.87 -16.12 0.16
CA PHE A 144 7.15 -16.29 -1.11
C PHE A 144 6.14 -17.43 -1.04
N ASP A 145 6.52 -18.56 -0.45
CA ASP A 145 5.64 -19.72 -0.31
C ASP A 145 4.39 -19.42 0.52
N GLU A 146 4.54 -18.68 1.63
CA GLU A 146 3.40 -18.26 2.46
C GLU A 146 2.46 -17.33 1.69
N ILE A 147 3.00 -16.39 0.93
CA ILE A 147 2.21 -15.46 0.12
C ILE A 147 1.43 -16.22 -0.96
N ILE A 148 2.06 -17.18 -1.65
CA ILE A 148 1.39 -18.01 -2.65
C ILE A 148 0.28 -18.87 -2.02
N SER A 149 0.52 -19.48 -0.86
CA SER A 149 -0.53 -20.22 -0.13
C SER A 149 -1.74 -19.32 0.15
N ARG A 150 -1.52 -18.12 0.65
CA ARG A 150 -2.60 -17.15 0.94
C ARG A 150 -3.35 -16.68 -0.32
N ILE A 151 -2.68 -16.53 -1.47
CA ILE A 151 -3.33 -16.23 -2.75
C ILE A 151 -4.24 -17.40 -3.17
N GLN A 152 -3.78 -18.63 -3.04
CA GLN A 152 -4.56 -19.83 -3.36
C GLN A 152 -5.76 -20.00 -2.43
N GLU A 153 -5.57 -19.81 -1.13
CA GLU A 153 -6.63 -19.88 -0.11
C GLU A 153 -7.72 -18.83 -0.31
N ARG A 154 -7.34 -17.59 -0.69
CA ARG A 154 -8.29 -16.52 -1.01
C ARG A 154 -9.21 -16.87 -2.16
N GLY A 155 -8.73 -17.65 -3.11
CA GLY A 155 -9.56 -18.34 -4.06
C GLY A 155 -10.09 -17.55 -5.25
N ARG A 156 -9.55 -16.38 -5.57
CA ARG A 156 -9.93 -15.61 -6.77
C ARG A 156 -9.48 -16.33 -8.02
N ASP A 157 -10.42 -16.70 -8.91
CA ASP A 157 -10.14 -17.54 -10.09
C ASP A 157 -9.08 -16.91 -11.02
N MET A 158 -9.15 -15.60 -11.25
CA MET A 158 -8.17 -14.85 -12.04
C MET A 158 -6.75 -14.90 -11.46
N GLU A 159 -6.61 -14.92 -10.14
CA GLU A 159 -5.33 -15.02 -9.47
C GLU A 159 -4.77 -16.43 -9.50
N LYS A 160 -5.63 -17.45 -9.34
CA LYS A 160 -5.24 -18.87 -9.40
C LYS A 160 -4.75 -19.28 -10.78
N SER A 161 -5.33 -18.71 -11.84
CA SER A 161 -4.93 -18.99 -13.23
C SER A 161 -3.67 -18.23 -13.67
N THR A 162 -3.22 -17.23 -12.87
CA THR A 162 -2.03 -16.45 -13.18
C THR A 162 -0.76 -17.28 -12.95
N PRO A 163 0.19 -17.31 -13.92
CA PRO A 163 1.44 -18.06 -13.79
C PRO A 163 2.23 -17.70 -12.53
N ILE A 164 2.85 -18.67 -11.88
CA ILE A 164 3.66 -18.48 -10.67
C ILE A 164 4.79 -17.47 -10.89
N SER A 165 5.37 -17.45 -12.09
CA SER A 165 6.44 -16.52 -12.49
C SER A 165 6.00 -15.04 -12.44
N TYR A 166 4.71 -14.75 -12.60
CA TYR A 166 4.18 -13.40 -12.43
C TYR A 166 4.24 -12.94 -10.96
N TRP A 167 3.88 -13.84 -10.05
CA TRP A 167 3.92 -13.58 -8.61
C TRP A 167 5.36 -13.48 -8.09
N GLU A 168 6.27 -14.31 -8.62
CA GLU A 168 7.70 -14.27 -8.29
C GLU A 168 8.33 -12.95 -8.74
N GLU A 169 8.06 -12.50 -9.95
CA GLU A 169 8.48 -11.20 -10.46
C GLU A 169 7.96 -10.06 -9.56
N MET A 170 6.67 -10.10 -9.22
CA MET A 170 6.06 -9.09 -8.35
C MET A 170 6.69 -9.08 -6.96
N TYR A 171 6.93 -10.25 -6.36
CA TYR A 171 7.57 -10.39 -5.06
C TYR A 171 8.97 -9.76 -5.06
N ASN A 172 9.77 -10.07 -6.07
CA ASN A 172 11.12 -9.51 -6.21
C ASN A 172 11.10 -7.99 -6.40
N ARG A 173 10.13 -7.47 -7.16
CA ARG A 173 9.98 -6.02 -7.34
C ARG A 173 9.60 -5.31 -6.06
N TYR A 174 8.73 -5.88 -5.25
CA TYR A 174 8.40 -5.34 -3.94
C TYR A 174 9.61 -5.27 -3.02
N THR A 175 10.42 -6.32 -2.98
CA THR A 175 11.65 -6.36 -2.18
C THR A 175 12.63 -5.27 -2.59
N ASN A 176 12.85 -5.11 -3.90
CA ASN A 176 13.74 -4.07 -4.42
C ASN A 176 13.17 -2.65 -4.23
N TRP A 177 11.86 -2.49 -4.39
CA TRP A 177 11.19 -1.19 -4.28
C TRP A 177 11.26 -0.64 -2.85
N ILE A 178 10.99 -1.47 -1.85
CA ILE A 178 10.95 -1.01 -0.46
C ILE A 178 12.33 -0.57 0.05
N ASP A 179 13.41 -1.15 -0.47
CA ASP A 179 14.78 -0.79 -0.11
C ASP A 179 15.17 0.61 -0.63
N ASN A 180 14.50 1.09 -1.68
CA ASN A 180 14.71 2.39 -2.30
C ASN A 180 13.61 3.41 -1.99
N PHE A 181 12.57 3.02 -1.24
CA PHE A 181 11.47 3.90 -0.91
C PHE A 181 11.88 4.94 0.15
N ASN A 182 11.60 6.23 -0.10
CA ASN A 182 12.05 7.32 0.75
C ASN A 182 11.01 8.45 0.93
N ALA A 183 9.77 8.27 0.46
CA ALA A 183 8.74 9.31 0.56
C ALA A 183 8.25 9.54 2.00
N CYS A 184 8.36 8.55 2.87
CA CYS A 184 8.05 8.65 4.30
C CYS A 184 8.80 7.56 5.10
N PRO A 185 8.80 7.59 6.44
CA PRO A 185 9.35 6.53 7.28
C PRO A 185 8.70 5.19 7.01
N ILE A 186 9.48 4.11 7.14
CA ILE A 186 9.05 2.73 6.92
C ILE A 186 9.08 1.95 8.24
N LEU A 187 8.01 1.19 8.51
CA LEU A 187 7.97 0.15 9.54
C LEU A 187 7.80 -1.21 8.84
N ARG A 188 8.80 -2.08 8.91
CA ARG A 188 8.72 -3.44 8.38
C ARG A 188 8.08 -4.37 9.41
N ILE A 189 7.10 -5.15 8.96
CA ILE A 189 6.38 -6.15 9.76
C ILE A 189 6.40 -7.47 9.01
N ASN A 190 7.06 -8.48 9.58
CA ASN A 190 6.96 -9.84 9.07
C ASN A 190 5.62 -10.44 9.52
N ILE A 191 4.82 -10.91 8.56
CA ILE A 191 3.49 -11.45 8.83
C ILE A 191 3.52 -12.76 9.62
N SER A 192 4.63 -13.50 9.58
CA SER A 192 4.82 -14.72 10.35
C SER A 192 5.02 -14.47 11.85
N ASP A 193 5.38 -13.23 12.24
CA ASP A 193 5.58 -12.85 13.64
C ASP A 193 4.25 -12.50 14.35
N TYR A 194 3.15 -12.38 13.61
CA TYR A 194 1.87 -11.88 14.13
C TYR A 194 0.69 -12.67 13.56
N ASP A 195 0.08 -13.52 14.36
CA ASP A 195 -1.20 -14.13 14.02
C ASP A 195 -2.36 -13.24 14.50
N LEU A 196 -2.85 -12.37 13.59
CA LEU A 196 -3.97 -11.46 13.87
C LEU A 196 -5.30 -12.19 14.18
N MET A 197 -5.34 -13.52 14.00
CA MET A 197 -6.55 -14.31 14.20
C MET A 197 -6.53 -15.12 15.51
N GLN A 198 -5.36 -15.37 16.10
CA GLN A 198 -5.21 -16.31 17.22
C GLN A 198 -4.55 -15.75 18.48
N GLU A 199 -3.79 -14.67 18.41
CA GLU A 199 -3.05 -14.15 19.57
C GLU A 199 -3.85 -13.15 20.40
N GLU A 200 -3.63 -13.15 21.72
CA GLU A 200 -4.07 -12.05 22.58
C GLU A 200 -3.21 -10.81 22.31
N ASN A 201 -3.80 -9.82 21.61
CA ASN A 201 -3.25 -8.49 21.33
C ASN A 201 -2.03 -8.36 20.38
N PRO A 202 -1.95 -9.09 19.25
CA PRO A 202 -0.87 -8.85 18.29
C PRO A 202 -0.93 -7.44 17.70
N ILE A 203 -2.14 -6.88 17.58
CA ILE A 203 -2.35 -5.53 17.06
C ILE A 203 -1.77 -4.44 17.99
N GLU A 204 -1.83 -4.63 19.30
CA GLU A 204 -1.27 -3.67 20.25
C GLU A 204 0.25 -3.58 20.16
N GLN A 205 0.96 -4.70 19.95
CA GLN A 205 2.40 -4.70 19.73
C GLN A 205 2.78 -3.94 18.44
N ILE A 206 1.97 -4.09 17.39
CA ILE A 206 2.17 -3.34 16.14
C ILE A 206 1.93 -1.85 16.38
N ILE A 207 0.88 -1.48 17.11
CA ILE A 207 0.55 -0.08 17.43
C ILE A 207 1.65 0.57 18.26
N GLU A 208 2.27 -0.15 19.19
CA GLU A 208 3.43 0.34 19.92
C GLU A 208 4.60 0.68 18.99
N LYS A 209 4.91 -0.20 18.02
CA LYS A 209 5.94 0.07 17.00
C LYS A 209 5.57 1.28 16.12
N VAL A 210 4.30 1.40 15.73
CA VAL A 210 3.78 2.55 14.98
C VAL A 210 4.00 3.86 15.75
N GLY A 211 3.61 3.89 17.03
CA GLY A 211 3.81 5.06 17.88
C GLY A 211 5.29 5.48 17.99
N ARG A 212 6.19 4.51 18.20
CA ARG A 212 7.64 4.76 18.25
C ARG A 212 8.17 5.34 16.91
N SER A 213 7.75 4.78 15.78
CA SER A 213 8.18 5.22 14.45
C SER A 213 7.73 6.64 14.13
N LEU A 214 6.47 6.97 14.42
CA LEU A 214 5.93 8.32 14.22
C LEU A 214 6.59 9.37 15.12
N GLN A 215 6.88 9.04 16.37
CA GLN A 215 7.59 9.95 17.28
C GLN A 215 9.03 10.21 16.84
N HIS A 216 9.72 9.20 16.33
CA HIS A 216 11.08 9.32 15.83
C HIS A 216 11.13 10.26 14.62
N SER A 217 10.27 10.06 13.65
CA SER A 217 10.16 10.90 12.44
C SER A 217 9.91 12.37 12.76
N ARG A 218 8.94 12.67 13.63
CA ARG A 218 8.62 14.07 14.01
C ARG A 218 9.75 14.78 14.75
N ARG A 219 10.59 14.05 15.49
CA ARG A 219 11.79 14.62 16.13
C ARG A 219 12.85 15.02 15.11
N TYR A 220 13.01 14.28 14.03
CA TYR A 220 13.94 14.63 12.96
C TYR A 220 13.47 15.86 12.18
N THR A 221 12.24 15.88 11.72
CA THR A 221 11.66 17.02 11.00
C THR A 221 11.74 18.33 11.81
N ARG A 222 11.46 18.31 13.11
CA ARG A 222 11.62 19.48 13.98
C ARG A 222 13.06 19.95 14.12
N ARG A 223 14.05 19.06 14.08
CA ARG A 223 15.47 19.41 14.15
C ARG A 223 16.00 20.01 12.84
N GLU A 224 15.47 19.58 11.70
CA GLU A 224 15.82 20.13 10.39
C GLU A 224 15.23 21.53 10.18
N LEU A 225 14.01 21.77 10.65
CA LEU A 225 13.36 23.09 10.60
C LEU A 225 13.93 24.09 11.61
N ALA A 226 14.69 23.66 12.60
CA ALA A 226 15.33 24.51 13.61
C ALA A 226 16.79 24.85 13.29
N ARG A 227 17.31 24.45 12.15
CA ARG A 227 18.63 24.78 11.60
C ARG A 227 18.49 25.74 10.43
#